data_03dc24e7f66848fb23817fccee1206c0
#
_entry.id   03dc24e7f66848fb23817fccee1206c0
#
_cell.length_a   1.000
_cell.length_b   1.000
_cell.length_c   1.000
_cell.angle_alpha   90.00
_cell.angle_beta   90.00
_cell.angle_gamma   90.00
#
_symmetry.space_group_name_H-M   'P 1'
#
loop_
_entity.id
_entity.type
_entity.pdbx_description
1 polymer ?
#
loop_
_entity_poly.entity_id
_entity_poly.type
_entity_poly.pdbx_seq_one_letter_code
_entity_poly.pdbx_strand_id
1 'polypeptide(L)'
;MENKMSEEKEMYHKTDNTLLIVLLSIGLLAVGIFGMQWLMATKPEAKKAAPEIWTPSVKVISLSARDYTPVIRAEGEVEAATKTMLISEVAGAVVYISPMLEKGNVIMKGEIILKVDDADYKTQLTSTKSALADAELVLAQEEARAVQGVRDWKKLGRGNSAPDLVLRKPQIKSALARIAAAQAAIEKSERDMAKTVIKAPYTCLVDRKFIDQGAYVSMLSQVAEVSSVVEYEVRLPLNLNEMGFLDEDSGIGSEVLLESTIGGKFYQWKGTAVRFEGGVDSSTFSMVMVVSVKRDSAKDRERFQLPPVGMFVQAKVPGMPMGKVFTIPREALRDGGAVWILAENEVLEIVAVEVIRSERDEVIIAAKGVADKKLTSGDRIIISPIAIPASGMKLELEVENPLENQSGGNLK
;
A
#
# COMPACT_ATOMS: atom_id res chain seq x y z
N MET A 1 61.83 9.97 -113.74
CA MET A 1 62.30 11.35 -114.14
C MET A 1 62.76 11.95 -112.86
N GLU A 2 64.06 11.92 -112.71
CA GLU A 2 64.95 13.05 -112.82
C GLU A 2 64.72 14.05 -111.60
N ASN A 3 65.65 14.49 -110.89
CA ASN A 3 67.11 14.52 -110.98
C ASN A 3 67.60 15.07 -109.61
N LYS A 4 68.52 14.47 -109.00
CA LYS A 4 69.95 14.82 -109.02
C LYS A 4 70.36 16.14 -108.31
N MET A 5 71.25 15.91 -107.37
CA MET A 5 72.45 16.73 -107.04
C MET A 5 72.16 18.04 -106.15
N SER A 6 72.97 18.38 -105.32
CA SER A 6 74.40 18.17 -104.96
C SER A 6 74.68 18.81 -103.62
N GLU A 7 75.54 18.14 -102.84
CA GLU A 7 76.72 18.63 -102.15
C GLU A 7 76.79 20.16 -101.78
N GLU A 8 77.00 20.43 -100.48
CA GLU A 8 78.34 20.94 -100.09
C GLU A 8 78.52 21.02 -98.57
N LYS A 9 79.67 20.73 -98.17
CA LYS A 9 80.23 20.79 -96.87
C LYS A 9 80.15 22.14 -96.20
N GLU A 10 79.86 22.17 -94.92
CA GLU A 10 80.65 23.11 -94.06
C GLU A 10 80.85 22.46 -92.71
N MET A 11 82.08 22.33 -92.38
CA MET A 11 82.67 21.84 -91.12
C MET A 11 82.65 22.97 -90.10
N TYR A 12 81.76 22.79 -89.02
CA TYR A 12 81.86 23.74 -87.94
C TYR A 12 82.40 23.07 -86.66
N HIS A 13 83.41 23.62 -86.13
CA HIS A 13 84.16 23.27 -84.93
C HIS A 13 83.23 23.15 -83.74
N LYS A 14 83.01 21.94 -83.22
CA LYS A 14 82.32 21.70 -81.93
C LYS A 14 83.34 21.77 -80.83
N THR A 15 83.49 22.99 -80.27
CA THR A 15 84.22 23.13 -78.96
C THR A 15 83.49 22.37 -77.89
N ASP A 16 84.16 21.44 -77.23
CA ASP A 16 83.67 20.57 -76.19
C ASP A 16 83.30 21.37 -74.90
N ASN A 17 82.10 21.94 -74.86
CA ASN A 17 81.56 22.57 -73.63
C ASN A 17 80.83 21.52 -72.74
N THR A 18 80.90 20.25 -73.05
CA THR A 18 80.30 19.16 -72.26
C THR A 18 80.79 19.09 -70.83
N LEU A 19 82.09 19.38 -70.64
CA LEU A 19 82.70 19.43 -69.30
C LEU A 19 82.22 20.54 -68.42
N LEU A 20 81.92 21.68 -69.06
CA LEU A 20 81.40 22.85 -68.37
C LEU A 20 79.93 22.74 -68.01
N ILE A 21 79.10 22.05 -68.83
CA ILE A 21 77.71 21.72 -68.55
C ILE A 21 77.58 20.67 -67.42
N VAL A 22 78.46 19.67 -67.41
CA VAL A 22 78.49 18.67 -66.34
C VAL A 22 78.92 19.31 -65.01
N LEU A 23 79.94 20.19 -65.03
CA LEU A 23 80.33 20.88 -63.78
C LEU A 23 79.26 21.83 -63.28
N LEU A 24 78.47 22.47 -64.18
CA LEU A 24 77.40 23.38 -63.80
C LEU A 24 76.19 22.59 -63.23
N SER A 25 75.86 21.44 -63.82
CA SER A 25 74.83 20.57 -63.29
C SER A 25 75.16 19.95 -61.92
N ILE A 26 76.43 19.53 -61.71
CA ILE A 26 76.89 19.04 -60.40
C ILE A 26 76.89 20.17 -59.35
N GLY A 27 77.31 21.41 -59.77
CA GLY A 27 77.21 22.57 -58.89
C GLY A 27 75.76 22.91 -58.48
N LEU A 28 74.83 22.87 -59.44
CA LEU A 28 73.43 23.11 -59.16
C LEU A 28 72.84 22.02 -58.23
N LEU A 29 73.20 20.76 -58.43
CA LEU A 29 72.81 19.62 -57.59
C LEU A 29 73.38 19.76 -56.17
N ALA A 30 74.65 20.17 -56.05
CA ALA A 30 75.30 20.46 -54.74
C ALA A 30 74.62 21.57 -53.99
N VAL A 31 74.27 22.72 -54.69
CA VAL A 31 73.53 23.86 -54.12
C VAL A 31 72.14 23.39 -53.67
N GLY A 32 71.47 22.51 -54.45
CA GLY A 32 70.15 21.93 -54.08
C GLY A 32 70.22 21.08 -52.83
N ILE A 33 71.24 20.22 -52.75
CA ILE A 33 71.46 19.34 -51.58
C ILE A 33 71.82 20.21 -50.34
N PHE A 34 72.70 21.21 -50.50
CA PHE A 34 73.07 22.09 -49.41
C PHE A 34 71.91 22.96 -48.94
N GLY A 35 71.12 23.48 -49.89
CA GLY A 35 69.88 24.19 -49.58
C GLY A 35 68.86 23.33 -48.84
N MET A 36 68.70 22.04 -49.25
CA MET A 36 67.79 21.10 -48.60
C MET A 36 68.28 20.72 -47.17
N GLN A 37 69.60 20.55 -47.02
CA GLN A 37 70.17 20.29 -45.68
C GLN A 37 70.04 21.53 -44.77
N TRP A 38 70.25 22.73 -45.31
CA TRP A 38 70.05 23.96 -44.53
C TRP A 38 68.62 24.16 -44.15
N LEU A 39 67.65 23.91 -45.04
CA LEU A 39 66.23 23.93 -44.73
C LEU A 39 65.83 22.87 -43.69
N MET A 40 66.44 21.66 -43.74
CA MET A 40 66.20 20.63 -42.73
C MET A 40 66.83 20.98 -41.37
N ALA A 41 67.97 21.66 -41.35
CA ALA A 41 68.63 22.09 -40.12
C ALA A 41 67.98 23.32 -39.48
N THR A 42 67.28 24.14 -40.26
CA THR A 42 66.52 25.31 -39.78
C THR A 42 65.04 25.04 -39.55
N LYS A 43 64.60 23.73 -39.61
CA LYS A 43 63.22 23.42 -39.20
C LYS A 43 63.07 23.80 -37.72
N PRO A 44 62.17 24.75 -37.40
CA PRO A 44 61.87 25.02 -36.00
C PRO A 44 61.27 23.74 -35.42
N GLU A 45 61.88 23.19 -34.37
CA GLU A 45 61.28 22.15 -33.57
C GLU A 45 59.88 22.66 -33.13
N ALA A 46 58.82 22.05 -33.67
CA ALA A 46 57.51 22.26 -33.15
C ALA A 46 57.57 21.93 -31.65
N LYS A 47 57.60 22.92 -30.78
CA LYS A 47 57.33 22.75 -29.36
C LYS A 47 56.06 21.94 -29.30
N LYS A 48 56.12 20.61 -28.95
CA LYS A 48 54.97 19.84 -28.52
C LYS A 48 54.40 20.63 -27.35
N ALA A 49 53.39 21.45 -27.59
CA ALA A 49 52.53 21.97 -26.55
C ALA A 49 52.10 20.70 -25.79
N ALA A 50 52.43 20.61 -24.52
CA ALA A 50 51.85 19.59 -23.67
C ALA A 50 50.32 19.64 -23.89
N PRO A 51 49.63 18.50 -24.14
CA PRO A 51 48.21 18.56 -24.32
C PRO A 51 47.64 19.29 -23.11
N GLU A 52 46.94 20.41 -23.36
CA GLU A 52 46.13 21.06 -22.33
C GLU A 52 45.22 19.98 -21.79
N ILE A 53 45.50 19.50 -20.57
CA ILE A 53 44.59 18.57 -19.89
C ILE A 53 43.35 19.38 -19.60
N TRP A 54 42.34 19.22 -20.48
CA TRP A 54 41.04 19.84 -20.27
C TRP A 54 40.46 19.28 -18.96
N THR A 55 40.42 20.11 -17.93
CA THR A 55 39.82 19.77 -16.64
C THR A 55 38.38 20.32 -16.64
N PRO A 56 37.38 19.43 -16.74
CA PRO A 56 35.99 19.88 -16.68
C PRO A 56 35.67 20.48 -15.32
N SER A 57 34.97 21.60 -15.30
CA SER A 57 34.44 22.22 -14.09
C SER A 57 33.16 21.50 -13.67
N VAL A 58 33.05 21.20 -12.39
CA VAL A 58 31.95 20.39 -11.85
C VAL A 58 31.31 21.02 -10.61
N LYS A 59 29.97 20.91 -10.53
CA LYS A 59 29.22 21.24 -9.33
C LYS A 59 29.13 20.01 -8.44
N VAL A 60 29.31 20.23 -7.14
CA VAL A 60 29.27 19.17 -6.13
C VAL A 60 28.30 19.51 -5.02
N ILE A 61 27.73 18.48 -4.42
CA ILE A 61 27.00 18.54 -3.16
C ILE A 61 27.70 17.67 -2.12
N SER A 62 27.66 18.10 -0.87
CA SER A 62 28.18 17.30 0.24
C SER A 62 27.13 16.31 0.73
N LEU A 63 27.51 15.03 0.87
CA LEU A 63 26.66 14.00 1.45
C LEU A 63 26.43 14.26 2.93
N SER A 64 25.17 14.14 3.32
CA SER A 64 24.76 14.16 4.72
C SER A 64 23.97 12.90 5.02
N ALA A 65 24.42 12.13 6.01
CA ALA A 65 23.70 10.96 6.48
C ALA A 65 22.51 11.41 7.33
N ARG A 66 21.34 10.85 7.04
CA ARG A 66 20.12 11.08 7.83
C ARG A 66 19.44 9.75 8.16
N ASP A 67 18.75 9.70 9.29
CA ASP A 67 17.85 8.61 9.57
C ASP A 67 16.63 8.71 8.62
N TYR A 68 16.28 7.61 8.02
CA TYR A 68 15.22 7.56 7.02
C TYR A 68 14.17 6.53 7.39
N THR A 69 12.93 6.96 7.40
CA THR A 69 11.77 6.08 7.52
C THR A 69 10.95 6.25 6.23
N PRO A 70 10.87 5.22 5.40
CA PRO A 70 10.09 5.29 4.17
C PRO A 70 8.62 5.51 4.49
N VAL A 71 7.95 6.33 3.70
CA VAL A 71 6.50 6.51 3.77
C VAL A 71 5.89 5.88 2.52
N ILE A 72 5.12 4.82 2.73
CA ILE A 72 4.39 4.15 1.68
C ILE A 72 3.10 4.91 1.43
N ARG A 73 2.86 5.29 0.19
CA ARG A 73 1.65 6.01 -0.21
C ARG A 73 0.72 5.05 -0.95
N ALA A 74 -0.51 4.97 -0.48
CA ALA A 74 -1.56 4.17 -1.11
C ALA A 74 -2.86 4.96 -1.15
N GLU A 75 -3.76 4.55 -2.00
CA GLU A 75 -5.11 5.10 -2.07
C GLU A 75 -6.10 3.96 -1.86
N GLY A 76 -7.17 4.23 -1.11
CA GLY A 76 -8.16 3.21 -0.84
C GLY A 76 -9.53 3.77 -0.60
N GLU A 77 -10.53 2.93 -0.80
CA GLU A 77 -11.92 3.24 -0.54
C GLU A 77 -12.25 3.02 0.93
N VAL A 78 -13.08 3.90 1.47
CA VAL A 78 -13.61 3.82 2.82
C VAL A 78 -14.85 2.96 2.82
N GLU A 79 -14.86 1.90 3.60
CA GLU A 79 -15.99 1.00 3.77
C GLU A 79 -16.43 0.97 5.25
N ALA A 80 -17.69 0.62 5.50
CA ALA A 80 -18.11 0.35 6.87
C ALA A 80 -17.50 -1.00 7.33
N ALA A 81 -16.91 -1.04 8.53
CA ALA A 81 -16.30 -2.24 9.08
C ALA A 81 -17.31 -3.41 9.22
N THR A 82 -18.57 -3.08 9.43
CA THR A 82 -19.66 -4.05 9.52
C THR A 82 -20.86 -3.58 8.69
N LYS A 83 -21.31 -4.43 7.79
CA LYS A 83 -22.51 -4.25 6.98
C LYS A 83 -23.42 -5.45 7.17
N THR A 84 -24.67 -5.23 7.52
CA THR A 84 -25.62 -6.28 7.86
C THR A 84 -26.91 -6.13 7.10
N MET A 85 -27.34 -7.22 6.46
CA MET A 85 -28.70 -7.35 5.93
C MET A 85 -29.61 -7.84 7.06
N LEU A 86 -30.50 -6.97 7.54
CA LEU A 86 -31.53 -7.35 8.51
C LEU A 86 -32.62 -8.12 7.78
N ILE A 87 -32.95 -9.29 8.32
CA ILE A 87 -33.99 -10.16 7.77
C ILE A 87 -35.04 -10.45 8.84
N SER A 88 -36.26 -10.76 8.43
CA SER A 88 -37.30 -11.27 9.34
C SER A 88 -37.04 -12.75 9.62
N GLU A 89 -37.04 -13.13 10.90
CA GLU A 89 -36.96 -14.53 11.32
C GLU A 89 -38.35 -15.16 11.54
N VAL A 90 -39.41 -14.35 11.40
CA VAL A 90 -40.80 -14.75 11.62
C VAL A 90 -41.69 -14.25 10.47
N ALA A 91 -42.86 -14.86 10.31
CA ALA A 91 -43.85 -14.45 9.31
C ALA A 91 -45.00 -13.66 9.96
N GLY A 92 -45.49 -12.67 9.25
CA GLY A 92 -46.67 -11.89 9.70
C GLY A 92 -46.77 -10.52 9.04
N ALA A 93 -47.83 -9.76 9.34
CA ALA A 93 -47.99 -8.40 8.86
C ALA A 93 -47.11 -7.43 9.67
N VAL A 94 -46.52 -6.43 9.00
CA VAL A 94 -45.77 -5.37 9.66
C VAL A 94 -46.72 -4.33 10.24
N VAL A 95 -46.85 -4.31 11.55
CA VAL A 95 -47.73 -3.42 12.30
C VAL A 95 -47.09 -2.09 12.69
N TYR A 96 -45.79 -2.07 12.81
CA TYR A 96 -45.02 -0.85 13.15
C TYR A 96 -43.67 -0.83 12.43
N ILE A 97 -43.33 0.34 11.92
CA ILE A 97 -41.96 0.65 11.42
C ILE A 97 -41.48 1.92 12.10
N SER A 98 -40.22 1.90 12.54
CA SER A 98 -39.61 3.11 13.10
C SER A 98 -39.54 4.23 12.04
N PRO A 99 -39.93 5.45 12.36
CA PRO A 99 -39.72 6.60 11.48
C PRO A 99 -38.23 6.85 11.15
N MET A 100 -37.33 6.33 11.99
CA MET A 100 -35.87 6.41 11.74
C MET A 100 -35.40 5.39 10.70
N LEU A 101 -36.21 4.42 10.29
CA LEU A 101 -35.86 3.45 9.25
C LEU A 101 -36.03 4.07 7.85
N GLU A 102 -35.31 5.16 7.61
CA GLU A 102 -35.21 5.81 6.31
C GLU A 102 -33.74 5.99 5.95
N LYS A 103 -33.42 5.88 4.65
CA LYS A 103 -32.05 5.97 4.14
C LYS A 103 -31.33 7.22 4.67
N GLY A 104 -30.15 7.02 5.24
CA GLY A 104 -29.29 8.10 5.76
C GLY A 104 -29.52 8.44 7.22
N ASN A 105 -30.54 7.85 7.89
CA ASN A 105 -30.74 8.02 9.32
C ASN A 105 -29.90 7.04 10.13
N VAL A 106 -29.57 7.46 11.35
CA VAL A 106 -28.82 6.63 12.31
C VAL A 106 -29.79 6.11 13.36
N ILE A 107 -29.73 4.80 13.60
CA ILE A 107 -30.51 4.08 14.60
C ILE A 107 -29.57 3.59 15.68
N MET A 108 -29.90 3.80 16.95
CA MET A 108 -29.07 3.37 18.08
C MET A 108 -29.24 1.89 18.36
N LYS A 109 -28.18 1.26 18.90
CA LYS A 109 -28.21 -0.14 19.32
C LYS A 109 -29.39 -0.43 20.23
N GLY A 110 -30.17 -1.47 19.92
CA GLY A 110 -31.33 -1.94 20.70
C GLY A 110 -32.64 -1.19 20.40
N GLU A 111 -32.61 -0.09 19.63
CA GLU A 111 -33.85 0.55 19.19
C GLU A 111 -34.68 -0.37 18.27
N ILE A 112 -36.00 -0.23 18.39
CA ILE A 112 -36.96 -1.03 17.61
C ILE A 112 -36.98 -0.49 16.18
N ILE A 113 -36.69 -1.35 15.23
CA ILE A 113 -36.72 -1.05 13.78
C ILE A 113 -38.12 -1.30 13.25
N LEU A 114 -38.67 -2.49 13.51
CA LEU A 114 -40.06 -2.83 13.13
C LEU A 114 -40.66 -3.85 14.10
N LYS A 115 -42.00 -3.96 14.07
CA LYS A 115 -42.77 -5.00 14.74
C LYS A 115 -43.64 -5.73 13.74
N VAL A 116 -43.59 -7.03 13.81
CA VAL A 116 -44.52 -7.94 13.12
C VAL A 116 -45.68 -8.24 14.06
N ASP A 117 -46.86 -8.49 13.52
CA ASP A 117 -48.05 -8.89 14.30
C ASP A 117 -47.72 -10.14 15.15
N ASP A 118 -47.91 -10.03 16.45
CA ASP A 118 -47.56 -11.02 17.42
C ASP A 118 -48.75 -11.86 17.97
N ALA A 119 -49.96 -11.65 17.43
CA ALA A 119 -51.20 -12.27 17.91
C ALA A 119 -51.13 -13.82 17.89
N ASP A 120 -50.64 -14.37 16.76
CA ASP A 120 -50.50 -15.84 16.62
C ASP A 120 -49.41 -16.38 17.53
N TYR A 121 -48.35 -15.68 17.72
CA TYR A 121 -47.20 -16.04 18.60
C TYR A 121 -47.64 -16.01 20.08
N LYS A 122 -48.46 -15.05 20.51
CA LYS A 122 -49.05 -14.99 21.84
C LYS A 122 -50.00 -16.16 22.09
N THR A 123 -50.82 -16.49 21.09
CA THR A 123 -51.73 -17.62 21.15
C THR A 123 -50.95 -18.93 21.30
N GLN A 124 -49.90 -19.10 20.49
CA GLN A 124 -49.03 -20.29 20.58
C GLN A 124 -48.34 -20.39 21.95
N LEU A 125 -47.82 -19.28 22.49
CA LEU A 125 -47.21 -19.25 23.84
C LEU A 125 -48.24 -19.66 24.94
N THR A 126 -49.49 -19.16 24.83
CA THR A 126 -50.56 -19.55 25.75
C THR A 126 -50.88 -21.03 25.67
N SER A 127 -50.97 -21.60 24.47
CA SER A 127 -51.17 -23.05 24.24
C SER A 127 -50.03 -23.89 24.86
N THR A 128 -48.77 -23.50 24.68
CA THR A 128 -47.68 -24.26 25.28
C THR A 128 -47.62 -24.15 26.81
N LYS A 129 -48.04 -23.02 27.40
CA LYS A 129 -48.20 -22.89 28.85
C LYS A 129 -49.33 -23.81 29.39
N SER A 130 -50.43 -23.94 28.65
CA SER A 130 -51.49 -24.91 29.03
C SER A 130 -50.97 -26.34 28.98
N ALA A 131 -50.20 -26.71 27.97
CA ALA A 131 -49.58 -28.05 27.88
C ALA A 131 -48.60 -28.37 29.06
N LEU A 132 -47.92 -27.35 29.57
CA LEU A 132 -47.10 -27.51 30.78
C LEU A 132 -48.00 -27.81 32.01
N ALA A 133 -49.09 -27.06 32.21
CA ALA A 133 -50.01 -27.29 33.31
C ALA A 133 -50.62 -28.70 33.26
N ASP A 134 -50.98 -29.21 32.06
CA ASP A 134 -51.45 -30.56 31.87
C ASP A 134 -50.36 -31.60 32.23
N ALA A 135 -49.09 -31.37 31.87
CA ALA A 135 -47.98 -32.26 32.20
C ALA A 135 -47.71 -32.30 33.75
N GLU A 136 -47.82 -31.17 34.40
CA GLU A 136 -47.70 -31.03 35.86
C GLU A 136 -48.83 -31.75 36.57
N LEU A 137 -50.07 -31.66 36.08
CA LEU A 137 -51.23 -32.41 36.59
C LEU A 137 -50.96 -33.91 36.50
N VAL A 138 -50.44 -34.41 35.37
CA VAL A 138 -50.08 -35.82 35.22
C VAL A 138 -49.04 -36.27 36.26
N LEU A 139 -48.02 -35.45 36.49
CA LEU A 139 -47.00 -35.74 37.50
C LEU A 139 -47.64 -35.84 38.90
N ALA A 140 -48.46 -34.89 39.32
CA ALA A 140 -49.15 -34.87 40.60
C ALA A 140 -50.06 -36.10 40.77
N GLN A 141 -50.75 -36.51 39.71
CA GLN A 141 -51.59 -37.77 39.75
C GLN A 141 -50.71 -38.99 39.93
N GLU A 142 -49.56 -39.10 39.24
CA GLU A 142 -48.69 -40.28 39.38
C GLU A 142 -48.01 -40.36 40.77
N GLU A 143 -47.64 -39.17 41.33
CA GLU A 143 -47.13 -39.06 42.69
C GLU A 143 -48.19 -39.50 43.71
N ALA A 144 -49.44 -39.04 43.59
CA ALA A 144 -50.56 -39.43 44.47
C ALA A 144 -50.82 -40.96 44.39
N ARG A 145 -50.78 -41.52 43.17
CA ARG A 145 -50.94 -43.02 42.97
C ARG A 145 -49.75 -43.75 43.53
N ALA A 146 -48.53 -43.25 43.49
CA ALA A 146 -47.37 -43.88 44.11
C ALA A 146 -47.49 -43.89 45.63
N VAL A 147 -47.95 -42.84 46.27
CA VAL A 147 -48.24 -42.73 47.71
C VAL A 147 -49.29 -43.75 48.09
N GLN A 148 -50.38 -43.91 47.35
CA GLN A 148 -51.39 -44.88 47.56
C GLN A 148 -50.84 -46.33 47.43
N GLY A 149 -50.06 -46.60 46.39
CA GLY A 149 -49.42 -47.90 46.17
C GLY A 149 -48.51 -48.34 47.33
N VAL A 150 -47.78 -47.42 47.92
CA VAL A 150 -46.95 -47.67 49.10
C VAL A 150 -47.82 -48.02 50.32
N ARG A 151 -48.92 -47.32 50.55
CA ARG A 151 -49.84 -47.56 51.63
C ARG A 151 -50.46 -48.97 51.50
N ASP A 152 -50.90 -49.38 50.33
CA ASP A 152 -51.52 -50.64 50.06
C ASP A 152 -50.51 -51.81 50.16
N TRP A 153 -49.28 -51.63 49.73
CA TRP A 153 -48.17 -52.59 49.89
C TRP A 153 -47.90 -52.91 51.37
N LYS A 154 -47.85 -51.83 52.24
CA LYS A 154 -47.68 -51.98 53.68
C LYS A 154 -48.83 -52.74 54.34
N LYS A 155 -50.10 -52.48 53.96
CA LYS A 155 -51.30 -53.22 54.46
C LYS A 155 -51.27 -54.69 54.14
N LEU A 156 -50.65 -55.08 53.01
CA LEU A 156 -50.54 -56.48 52.60
C LEU A 156 -49.38 -57.22 53.30
N GLY A 157 -48.67 -56.58 54.23
CA GLY A 157 -47.60 -57.25 55.01
C GLY A 157 -46.37 -57.67 54.21
N ARG A 158 -46.17 -57.11 53.04
CA ARG A 158 -45.10 -57.52 52.11
C ARG A 158 -43.73 -56.86 52.37
N GLY A 159 -43.50 -56.40 53.61
CA GLY A 159 -42.20 -55.82 53.99
C GLY A 159 -42.05 -54.35 53.66
N ASN A 160 -40.88 -53.72 54.01
CA ASN A 160 -40.66 -52.31 53.95
C ASN A 160 -40.14 -51.82 52.56
N SER A 161 -39.73 -52.68 51.64
CA SER A 161 -39.20 -52.32 50.31
C SER A 161 -40.23 -52.68 49.22
N ALA A 162 -40.93 -51.68 48.71
CA ALA A 162 -41.82 -51.82 47.58
C ALA A 162 -41.04 -51.79 46.24
N PRO A 163 -41.39 -52.66 45.28
CA PRO A 163 -40.81 -52.68 43.95
C PRO A 163 -41.03 -51.31 43.21
N ASP A 164 -40.14 -50.98 42.32
CA ASP A 164 -40.18 -49.70 41.55
C ASP A 164 -41.49 -49.50 40.78
N LEU A 165 -42.13 -50.55 40.32
CA LEU A 165 -43.45 -50.45 39.67
C LEU A 165 -44.56 -50.07 40.65
N VAL A 166 -44.51 -50.55 41.92
CA VAL A 166 -45.45 -50.13 42.97
C VAL A 166 -45.20 -48.68 43.37
N LEU A 167 -43.94 -48.29 43.41
CA LEU A 167 -43.51 -46.92 43.62
C LEU A 167 -43.74 -45.98 42.39
N ARG A 168 -44.25 -46.55 41.30
CA ARG A 168 -44.51 -45.84 40.04
C ARG A 168 -43.31 -45.02 39.51
N LYS A 169 -42.06 -45.37 39.86
CA LYS A 169 -40.86 -44.67 39.45
C LYS A 169 -40.74 -44.43 37.94
N PRO A 170 -40.99 -45.45 37.07
CA PRO A 170 -40.97 -45.29 35.64
C PRO A 170 -42.01 -44.29 35.15
N GLN A 171 -43.21 -44.27 35.73
CA GLN A 171 -44.30 -43.33 35.36
C GLN A 171 -44.00 -41.94 35.80
N ILE A 172 -43.48 -41.76 37.02
CA ILE A 172 -43.01 -40.42 37.50
C ILE A 172 -41.87 -39.92 36.64
N LYS A 173 -40.88 -40.78 36.28
CA LYS A 173 -39.82 -40.41 35.38
C LYS A 173 -40.33 -39.97 34.00
N SER A 174 -41.35 -40.67 33.48
CA SER A 174 -42.01 -40.30 32.22
C SER A 174 -42.76 -38.96 32.32
N ALA A 175 -43.46 -38.70 33.43
CA ALA A 175 -44.13 -37.44 33.68
C ALA A 175 -43.15 -36.26 33.79
N LEU A 176 -42.04 -36.44 34.48
CA LEU A 176 -40.97 -35.45 34.55
C LEU A 176 -40.37 -35.14 33.17
N ALA A 177 -40.17 -36.15 32.33
CA ALA A 177 -39.72 -35.95 30.96
C ALA A 177 -40.72 -35.16 30.11
N ARG A 178 -42.04 -35.33 30.32
CA ARG A 178 -43.09 -34.54 29.66
C ARG A 178 -43.07 -33.07 30.11
N ILE A 179 -42.85 -32.81 31.39
CA ILE A 179 -42.69 -31.47 31.93
C ILE A 179 -41.49 -30.80 31.26
N ALA A 180 -40.32 -31.44 31.21
CA ALA A 180 -39.14 -30.93 30.57
C ALA A 180 -39.39 -30.61 29.08
N ALA A 181 -40.12 -31.47 28.37
CA ALA A 181 -40.48 -31.22 26.96
C ALA A 181 -41.43 -30.02 26.81
N ALA A 182 -42.42 -29.87 27.71
CA ALA A 182 -43.34 -28.74 27.70
C ALA A 182 -42.63 -27.42 28.03
N GLN A 183 -41.68 -27.43 28.97
CA GLN A 183 -40.83 -26.25 29.28
C GLN A 183 -39.99 -25.85 28.10
N ALA A 184 -39.35 -26.78 27.40
CA ALA A 184 -38.61 -26.49 26.17
C ALA A 184 -39.50 -25.91 25.04
N ALA A 185 -40.75 -26.35 24.96
CA ALA A 185 -41.73 -25.82 24.02
C ALA A 185 -42.14 -24.37 24.35
N ILE A 186 -42.26 -24.01 25.63
CA ILE A 186 -42.49 -22.64 26.10
C ILE A 186 -41.33 -21.75 25.72
N GLU A 187 -40.09 -22.15 26.04
CA GLU A 187 -38.90 -21.40 25.70
C GLU A 187 -38.80 -21.13 24.19
N LYS A 188 -39.16 -22.12 23.36
CA LYS A 188 -39.22 -21.94 21.91
C LYS A 188 -40.24 -20.89 21.53
N SER A 189 -41.47 -20.96 22.06
CA SER A 189 -42.54 -20.00 21.75
C SER A 189 -42.19 -18.58 22.23
N GLU A 190 -41.49 -18.43 23.36
CA GLU A 190 -41.01 -17.14 23.85
C GLU A 190 -39.94 -16.55 22.95
N ARG A 191 -39.00 -17.37 22.46
CA ARG A 191 -38.01 -16.90 21.45
C ARG A 191 -38.68 -16.49 20.15
N ASP A 192 -39.63 -17.27 19.65
CA ASP A 192 -40.34 -16.95 18.40
C ASP A 192 -41.15 -15.64 18.55
N MET A 193 -41.80 -15.45 19.71
CA MET A 193 -42.49 -14.18 20.02
C MET A 193 -41.51 -13.00 20.14
N ALA A 194 -40.34 -13.20 20.77
CA ALA A 194 -39.33 -12.12 20.84
C ALA A 194 -38.81 -11.68 19.47
N LYS A 195 -38.76 -12.59 18.49
CA LYS A 195 -38.36 -12.33 17.10
C LYS A 195 -39.37 -11.49 16.31
N THR A 196 -40.60 -11.31 16.82
CA THR A 196 -41.57 -10.39 16.19
C THR A 196 -41.15 -8.93 16.32
N VAL A 197 -40.20 -8.61 17.23
CA VAL A 197 -39.66 -7.26 17.41
C VAL A 197 -38.22 -7.24 16.93
N ILE A 198 -38.00 -6.70 15.73
CA ILE A 198 -36.66 -6.53 15.15
C ILE A 198 -36.03 -5.27 15.70
N LYS A 199 -34.84 -5.40 16.26
CA LYS A 199 -34.05 -4.32 16.87
C LYS A 199 -32.73 -4.13 16.16
N ALA A 200 -32.15 -2.94 16.26
CA ALA A 200 -30.83 -2.64 15.76
C ALA A 200 -29.76 -3.43 16.55
N PRO A 201 -28.92 -4.24 15.91
CA PRO A 201 -27.89 -5.05 16.57
C PRO A 201 -26.74 -4.21 17.11
N TYR A 202 -26.47 -3.08 16.48
CA TYR A 202 -25.47 -2.06 16.85
C TYR A 202 -25.95 -0.70 16.39
N THR A 203 -25.30 0.38 16.79
CA THR A 203 -25.59 1.73 16.27
C THR A 203 -25.22 1.79 14.80
N CYS A 204 -26.20 1.98 13.93
CA CYS A 204 -26.07 1.80 12.49
C CYS A 204 -26.72 2.92 11.69
N LEU A 205 -26.15 3.15 10.52
CA LEU A 205 -26.71 3.95 9.45
C LEU A 205 -27.60 3.06 8.59
N VAL A 206 -28.77 3.55 8.18
CA VAL A 206 -29.64 2.87 7.24
C VAL A 206 -29.17 3.13 5.81
N ASP A 207 -28.65 2.12 5.15
CA ASP A 207 -28.23 2.20 3.76
C ASP A 207 -29.41 2.05 2.81
N ARG A 208 -30.31 1.09 3.12
CA ARG A 208 -31.49 0.80 2.30
C ARG A 208 -32.62 0.18 3.13
N LYS A 209 -33.84 0.60 2.87
CA LYS A 209 -35.09 0.00 3.38
C LYS A 209 -35.74 -0.84 2.28
N PHE A 210 -36.25 -2.04 2.63
CA PHE A 210 -36.91 -2.95 1.69
C PHE A 210 -38.37 -3.20 1.99
N ILE A 211 -38.87 -2.72 3.12
CA ILE A 211 -40.22 -3.04 3.65
C ILE A 211 -40.93 -1.77 4.08
N ASP A 212 -42.26 -1.73 3.85
CA ASP A 212 -43.17 -0.67 4.30
C ASP A 212 -44.18 -1.21 5.29
N GLN A 213 -44.84 -0.29 6.05
CA GLN A 213 -45.85 -0.61 7.01
C GLN A 213 -47.07 -1.23 6.30
N GLY A 214 -47.64 -2.29 6.86
CA GLY A 214 -48.73 -3.05 6.26
C GLY A 214 -48.26 -4.15 5.29
N ALA A 215 -46.98 -4.21 4.93
CA ALA A 215 -46.46 -5.31 4.14
C ALA A 215 -46.51 -6.62 4.94
N TYR A 216 -46.65 -7.75 4.25
CA TYR A 216 -46.52 -9.06 4.84
C TYR A 216 -45.09 -9.58 4.68
N VAL A 217 -44.44 -9.97 5.77
CA VAL A 217 -43.12 -10.57 5.76
C VAL A 217 -43.22 -12.08 5.96
N SER A 218 -42.35 -12.82 5.30
CA SER A 218 -42.09 -14.24 5.53
C SER A 218 -40.71 -14.41 6.21
N MET A 219 -40.41 -15.61 6.62
CA MET A 219 -39.06 -15.95 7.08
C MET A 219 -38.06 -15.62 5.96
N LEU A 220 -36.92 -15.00 6.32
CA LEU A 220 -35.85 -14.55 5.44
C LEU A 220 -36.19 -13.34 4.56
N SER A 221 -37.38 -12.72 4.69
CA SER A 221 -37.66 -11.46 4.01
C SER A 221 -36.66 -10.39 4.44
N GLN A 222 -36.05 -9.68 3.46
CA GLN A 222 -35.13 -8.57 3.70
C GLN A 222 -35.89 -7.39 4.27
N VAL A 223 -35.42 -6.84 5.36
CA VAL A 223 -36.02 -5.70 6.07
C VAL A 223 -35.28 -4.41 5.74
N ALA A 224 -34.00 -4.38 6.00
CA ALA A 224 -33.15 -3.25 5.76
C ALA A 224 -31.67 -3.68 5.63
N GLU A 225 -30.91 -2.89 4.91
CA GLU A 225 -29.45 -2.96 4.89
C GLU A 225 -28.91 -1.84 5.78
N VAL A 226 -28.06 -2.20 6.73
CA VAL A 226 -27.50 -1.27 7.71
C VAL A 226 -25.99 -1.43 7.83
N SER A 227 -25.30 -0.31 8.06
CA SER A 227 -23.84 -0.28 8.24
C SER A 227 -23.46 0.36 9.57
N SER A 228 -22.32 -0.07 10.14
CA SER A 228 -21.79 0.50 11.39
C SER A 228 -21.37 1.96 11.19
N VAL A 229 -21.63 2.82 12.19
CA VAL A 229 -21.15 4.20 12.23
C VAL A 229 -20.06 4.43 13.28
N VAL A 230 -19.57 3.36 13.91
CA VAL A 230 -18.60 3.45 15.00
C VAL A 230 -17.18 3.23 14.48
N GLU A 231 -17.03 2.35 13.50
CA GLU A 231 -15.74 1.95 12.95
C GLU A 231 -15.85 1.75 11.44
N TYR A 232 -14.91 2.34 10.72
CA TYR A 232 -14.78 2.18 9.27
C TYR A 232 -13.44 1.52 8.94
N GLU A 233 -13.37 0.85 7.83
CA GLU A 233 -12.17 0.25 7.29
C GLU A 233 -11.79 0.93 5.99
N VAL A 234 -10.48 1.09 5.78
CA VAL A 234 -9.92 1.55 4.50
C VAL A 234 -9.07 0.44 3.95
N ARG A 235 -9.38 0.01 2.73
CA ARG A 235 -8.66 -1.05 2.03
C ARG A 235 -7.58 -0.43 1.16
N LEU A 236 -6.32 -0.64 1.52
CA LEU A 236 -5.16 -0.06 0.87
C LEU A 236 -4.41 -1.13 0.07
N PRO A 237 -4.51 -1.15 -1.25
CA PRO A 237 -3.67 -2.01 -2.08
C PRO A 237 -2.23 -1.49 -2.05
N LEU A 238 -1.32 -2.27 -1.49
CA LEU A 238 0.10 -1.98 -1.42
C LEU A 238 0.85 -2.83 -2.45
N ASN A 239 1.73 -2.20 -3.23
CA ASN A 239 2.58 -2.92 -4.16
C ASN A 239 3.56 -3.83 -3.40
N LEU A 240 3.78 -5.05 -3.91
CA LEU A 240 4.69 -6.01 -3.27
C LEU A 240 6.10 -5.47 -3.08
N ASN A 241 6.60 -4.64 -3.99
CA ASN A 241 7.91 -4.02 -3.85
C ASN A 241 7.98 -3.05 -2.66
N GLU A 242 6.87 -2.43 -2.30
CA GLU A 242 6.81 -1.51 -1.15
C GLU A 242 6.61 -2.24 0.18
N MET A 243 6.11 -3.48 0.15
CA MET A 243 5.98 -4.30 1.35
C MET A 243 7.33 -4.64 1.99
N GLY A 244 8.42 -4.69 1.19
CA GLY A 244 9.78 -4.86 1.72
C GLY A 244 10.25 -3.72 2.65
N PHE A 245 9.54 -2.59 2.66
CA PHE A 245 9.79 -1.49 3.59
C PHE A 245 8.94 -1.56 4.87
N LEU A 246 8.00 -2.49 4.97
CA LEU A 246 7.24 -2.74 6.20
C LEU A 246 8.00 -3.77 7.04
N ASP A 247 7.87 -3.66 8.36
CA ASP A 247 8.45 -4.64 9.29
C ASP A 247 7.75 -5.99 9.15
N GLU A 248 8.48 -7.11 9.18
CA GLU A 248 7.97 -8.46 8.94
C GLU A 248 6.85 -8.87 9.92
N ASP A 249 6.85 -8.33 11.14
CA ASP A 249 5.78 -8.56 12.13
C ASP A 249 4.67 -7.50 12.09
N SER A 250 4.82 -6.40 11.35
CA SER A 250 4.16 -5.20 11.80
C SER A 250 3.84 -4.12 10.79
N GLY A 251 3.38 -4.34 9.70
CA GLY A 251 2.44 -3.33 9.20
C GLY A 251 1.22 -3.24 10.14
N ILE A 252 0.98 -4.28 10.93
CA ILE A 252 -0.14 -4.41 11.86
C ILE A 252 0.15 -3.66 13.16
N GLY A 253 -0.82 -2.80 13.56
CA GLY A 253 -0.68 -1.95 14.76
C GLY A 253 -0.05 -0.59 14.49
N SER A 254 0.52 -0.34 13.31
CA SER A 254 1.06 0.98 12.95
C SER A 254 -0.04 2.02 12.77
N GLU A 255 0.25 3.25 13.20
CA GLU A 255 -0.63 4.40 12.94
C GLU A 255 -0.48 4.81 11.47
N VAL A 256 -1.58 4.81 10.73
CA VAL A 256 -1.67 5.23 9.34
C VAL A 256 -2.39 6.58 9.27
N LEU A 257 -1.78 7.53 8.58
CA LEU A 257 -2.39 8.84 8.35
C LEU A 257 -3.19 8.79 7.05
N LEU A 258 -4.48 9.06 7.16
CA LEU A 258 -5.41 9.12 6.03
C LEU A 258 -5.74 10.58 5.73
N GLU A 259 -5.72 10.94 4.46
CA GLU A 259 -5.90 12.33 4.02
C GLU A 259 -6.86 12.40 2.85
N SER A 260 -7.71 13.43 2.83
CA SER A 260 -8.52 13.76 1.66
C SER A 260 -9.00 15.20 1.70
N THR A 261 -9.48 15.69 0.56
CA THR A 261 -10.05 17.04 0.42
C THR A 261 -11.55 16.95 0.14
N ILE A 262 -12.36 17.54 1.03
CA ILE A 262 -13.82 17.57 0.89
C ILE A 262 -14.26 19.03 0.76
N GLY A 263 -14.89 19.37 -0.36
CA GLY A 263 -15.36 20.72 -0.60
C GLY A 263 -14.29 21.81 -0.51
N GLY A 264 -13.07 21.50 -0.93
CA GLY A 264 -11.91 22.40 -0.88
C GLY A 264 -11.22 22.52 0.49
N LYS A 265 -11.69 21.77 1.51
CA LYS A 265 -11.05 21.70 2.82
C LYS A 265 -10.31 20.39 2.98
N PHE A 266 -9.11 20.47 3.51
CA PHE A 266 -8.25 19.33 3.81
C PHE A 266 -8.65 18.70 5.14
N TYR A 267 -8.80 17.38 5.15
CA TYR A 267 -9.12 16.58 6.33
C TYR A 267 -8.08 15.48 6.50
N GLN A 268 -7.79 15.20 7.76
CA GLN A 268 -6.89 14.11 8.16
C GLN A 268 -7.55 13.24 9.21
N TRP A 269 -7.39 11.93 9.09
CA TRP A 269 -7.83 10.94 10.05
C TRP A 269 -6.67 10.03 10.40
N LYS A 270 -6.68 9.55 11.65
CA LYS A 270 -5.73 8.54 12.10
C LYS A 270 -6.42 7.19 12.07
N GLY A 271 -5.79 6.25 11.42
CA GLY A 271 -6.20 4.86 11.39
C GLY A 271 -5.13 3.96 11.97
N THR A 272 -5.49 2.73 12.28
CA THR A 272 -4.55 1.69 12.70
C THR A 272 -4.61 0.55 11.71
N ALA A 273 -3.48 0.11 11.22
CA ALA A 273 -3.40 -1.08 10.37
C ALA A 273 -3.75 -2.31 11.21
N VAL A 274 -4.79 -3.06 10.81
CA VAL A 274 -5.32 -4.18 11.62
C VAL A 274 -5.01 -5.55 11.03
N ARG A 275 -4.89 -5.64 9.72
CA ARG A 275 -4.60 -6.92 9.03
C ARG A 275 -4.19 -6.70 7.58
N PHE A 276 -3.56 -7.72 7.02
CA PHE A 276 -3.48 -7.90 5.56
C PHE A 276 -4.56 -8.89 5.13
N GLU A 277 -5.18 -8.65 3.99
CA GLU A 277 -6.05 -9.63 3.35
C GLU A 277 -5.17 -10.68 2.68
N GLY A 278 -5.45 -11.95 3.01
CA GLY A 278 -4.64 -13.07 2.52
C GLY A 278 -4.78 -13.25 1.02
N GLY A 279 -3.68 -13.09 0.30
CA GLY A 279 -3.59 -13.26 -1.14
C GLY A 279 -3.03 -12.03 -1.84
N VAL A 280 -2.26 -12.30 -2.90
CA VAL A 280 -1.77 -11.27 -3.80
C VAL A 280 -2.71 -11.20 -5.00
N ASP A 281 -3.22 -10.03 -5.29
CA ASP A 281 -3.92 -9.82 -6.54
C ASP A 281 -2.92 -9.92 -7.70
N SER A 282 -3.06 -10.96 -8.50
CA SER A 282 -2.15 -11.25 -9.62
C SER A 282 -2.26 -10.23 -10.76
N SER A 283 -3.33 -9.46 -10.83
CA SER A 283 -3.53 -8.44 -11.87
C SER A 283 -2.81 -7.13 -11.53
N THR A 284 -2.76 -6.78 -10.25
CA THR A 284 -2.16 -5.53 -9.75
C THR A 284 -0.85 -5.74 -9.03
N PHE A 285 -0.44 -6.99 -8.77
CA PHE A 285 0.72 -7.35 -7.95
C PHE A 285 0.72 -6.62 -6.60
N SER A 286 -0.45 -6.54 -5.98
CA SER A 286 -0.65 -5.85 -4.71
C SER A 286 -1.24 -6.77 -3.65
N MET A 287 -0.97 -6.46 -2.40
CA MET A 287 -1.61 -7.05 -1.22
C MET A 287 -2.39 -5.96 -0.50
N VAL A 288 -3.59 -6.27 -0.05
CA VAL A 288 -4.47 -5.29 0.59
C VAL A 288 -4.17 -5.23 2.09
N MET A 289 -3.75 -4.06 2.57
CA MET A 289 -3.71 -3.71 3.99
C MET A 289 -5.05 -3.11 4.38
N VAL A 290 -5.63 -3.57 5.47
CA VAL A 290 -6.86 -3.01 6.03
C VAL A 290 -6.51 -2.12 7.22
N VAL A 291 -6.96 -0.87 7.13
CA VAL A 291 -6.76 0.14 8.16
C VAL A 291 -8.10 0.46 8.81
N SER A 292 -8.19 0.26 10.13
CA SER A 292 -9.37 0.61 10.93
C SER A 292 -9.31 2.08 11.34
N VAL A 293 -10.41 2.79 11.15
CA VAL A 293 -10.61 4.16 11.59
C VAL A 293 -11.77 4.18 12.57
N LYS A 294 -11.49 4.47 13.82
CA LYS A 294 -12.49 4.53 14.88
C LYS A 294 -12.95 5.96 15.14
N ARG A 295 -14.22 6.09 15.49
CA ARG A 295 -14.79 7.38 15.91
C ARG A 295 -14.13 7.84 17.19
N ASP A 296 -13.63 9.09 17.18
CA ASP A 296 -13.08 9.73 18.35
C ASP A 296 -14.18 10.48 19.09
N SER A 297 -14.61 9.96 20.24
CA SER A 297 -15.64 10.58 21.07
C SER A 297 -15.25 11.97 21.59
N ALA A 298 -13.97 12.32 21.60
CA ALA A 298 -13.51 13.64 22.00
C ALA A 298 -13.80 14.73 20.95
N LYS A 299 -14.06 14.31 19.69
CA LYS A 299 -14.31 15.19 18.55
C LYS A 299 -15.78 15.24 18.12
N ASP A 300 -16.72 14.96 18.99
CA ASP A 300 -18.16 14.78 18.66
C ASP A 300 -18.83 15.96 17.93
N ARG A 301 -18.17 17.11 17.82
CA ARG A 301 -18.70 18.31 17.12
C ARG A 301 -18.15 18.51 15.71
N GLU A 302 -17.19 17.70 15.28
CA GLU A 302 -16.62 17.83 13.92
C GLU A 302 -17.53 17.13 12.89
N ARG A 303 -17.78 17.78 11.75
CA ARG A 303 -18.72 17.29 10.72
C ARG A 303 -18.26 15.98 10.06
N PHE A 304 -16.97 15.74 9.96
CA PHE A 304 -16.40 14.53 9.35
C PHE A 304 -15.38 13.90 10.29
N GLN A 305 -15.88 13.37 11.40
CA GLN A 305 -15.05 12.61 12.35
C GLN A 305 -14.48 11.34 11.77
N LEU A 306 -15.28 10.68 10.92
CA LEU A 306 -14.88 9.55 10.10
C LEU A 306 -14.92 9.99 8.63
N PRO A 307 -14.04 9.46 7.79
CA PRO A 307 -14.15 9.69 6.37
C PRO A 307 -15.47 9.10 5.86
N PRO A 308 -16.22 9.80 4.98
CA PRO A 308 -17.46 9.26 4.43
C PRO A 308 -17.27 7.92 3.72
N VAL A 309 -18.18 6.98 3.95
CA VAL A 309 -18.18 5.68 3.26
C VAL A 309 -18.34 5.88 1.75
N GLY A 310 -17.60 5.12 0.96
CA GLY A 310 -17.54 5.24 -0.50
C GLY A 310 -16.55 6.31 -1.00
N MET A 311 -15.85 7.01 -0.10
CA MET A 311 -14.86 8.01 -0.47
C MET A 311 -13.48 7.37 -0.62
N PHE A 312 -12.71 7.85 -1.59
CA PHE A 312 -11.29 7.52 -1.69
C PHE A 312 -10.47 8.45 -0.81
N VAL A 313 -9.53 7.87 -0.08
CA VAL A 313 -8.57 8.57 0.78
C VAL A 313 -7.16 8.19 0.40
N GLN A 314 -6.24 9.15 0.53
CA GLN A 314 -4.81 8.89 0.43
C GLN A 314 -4.29 8.46 1.81
N ALA A 315 -3.53 7.38 1.84
CA ALA A 315 -2.93 6.86 3.05
C ALA A 315 -1.41 7.03 3.02
N LYS A 316 -0.85 7.40 4.15
CA LYS A 316 0.58 7.43 4.42
C LYS A 316 0.87 6.39 5.49
N VAL A 317 1.43 5.26 5.06
CA VAL A 317 1.81 4.16 5.94
C VAL A 317 3.29 4.32 6.28
N PRO A 318 3.66 4.47 7.55
CA PRO A 318 5.07 4.53 7.93
C PRO A 318 5.70 3.15 7.75
N GLY A 319 6.85 3.13 7.09
CA GLY A 319 7.67 1.92 6.95
C GLY A 319 8.65 1.74 8.11
N MET A 320 9.48 0.71 8.00
CA MET A 320 10.53 0.40 8.97
C MET A 320 11.65 1.46 8.93
N PRO A 321 12.13 1.96 10.07
CA PRO A 321 13.31 2.83 10.10
C PRO A 321 14.54 2.11 9.51
N MET A 322 15.14 2.68 8.48
CA MET A 322 16.26 2.07 7.75
C MET A 322 17.64 2.52 8.27
N GLY A 323 17.69 3.30 9.36
CA GLY A 323 18.92 3.86 9.89
C GLY A 323 19.51 4.95 8.99
N LYS A 324 20.84 5.07 9.00
CA LYS A 324 21.54 6.14 8.26
C LYS A 324 21.61 5.82 6.77
N VAL A 325 21.00 6.68 5.98
CA VAL A 325 21.03 6.65 4.51
C VAL A 325 21.53 7.99 3.98
N PHE A 326 21.89 8.03 2.71
CA PHE A 326 22.18 9.29 2.02
C PHE A 326 21.06 9.63 1.03
N THR A 327 20.73 10.90 0.96
CA THR A 327 19.80 11.42 -0.04
C THR A 327 20.58 12.24 -1.03
N ILE A 328 20.39 11.93 -2.31
CA ILE A 328 21.03 12.64 -3.42
C ILE A 328 19.97 13.15 -4.40
N PRO A 329 20.18 14.27 -5.09
CA PRO A 329 19.34 14.65 -6.21
C PRO A 329 19.34 13.56 -7.28
N ARG A 330 18.21 13.38 -7.97
CA ARG A 330 18.09 12.37 -9.02
C ARG A 330 19.13 12.50 -10.14
N GLU A 331 19.52 13.73 -10.44
CA GLU A 331 20.57 14.06 -11.42
C GLU A 331 21.98 13.59 -11.03
N ALA A 332 22.22 13.32 -9.75
CA ALA A 332 23.49 12.77 -9.27
C ALA A 332 23.61 11.25 -9.47
N LEU A 333 22.49 10.53 -9.65
CA LEU A 333 22.51 9.11 -9.97
C LEU A 333 22.78 8.93 -11.47
N ARG A 334 23.79 8.15 -11.80
CA ARG A 334 24.19 7.85 -13.17
C ARG A 334 23.72 6.48 -13.62
N ASP A 335 23.77 6.24 -14.91
CA ASP A 335 23.41 4.96 -15.50
C ASP A 335 24.21 3.82 -14.85
N GLY A 336 23.54 2.68 -14.62
CA GLY A 336 24.13 1.55 -13.93
C GLY A 336 24.13 1.62 -12.41
N GLY A 337 23.43 2.59 -11.78
CA GLY A 337 23.35 2.71 -10.33
C GLY A 337 24.67 3.17 -9.70
N ALA A 338 25.35 4.13 -10.32
CA ALA A 338 26.60 4.69 -9.83
C ALA A 338 26.45 6.18 -9.49
N VAL A 339 27.30 6.65 -8.60
CA VAL A 339 27.49 8.07 -8.30
C VAL A 339 28.92 8.47 -8.56
N TRP A 340 29.14 9.73 -8.90
CA TRP A 340 30.47 10.28 -9.10
C TRP A 340 30.88 11.08 -7.89
N ILE A 341 32.02 10.73 -7.33
CA ILE A 341 32.59 11.38 -6.15
C ILE A 341 33.82 12.19 -6.56
N LEU A 342 33.94 13.39 -6.05
CA LEU A 342 35.16 14.16 -6.11
C LEU A 342 36.05 13.80 -4.92
N ALA A 343 37.10 13.01 -5.16
CA ALA A 343 38.05 12.60 -4.13
C ALA A 343 38.92 13.81 -3.67
N GLU A 344 39.68 13.63 -2.57
CA GLU A 344 40.50 14.69 -1.97
C GLU A 344 41.57 15.25 -2.93
N ASN A 345 42.01 14.43 -3.91
CA ASN A 345 42.98 14.82 -4.92
C ASN A 345 42.37 15.52 -6.15
N GLU A 346 41.11 15.96 -6.07
CA GLU A 346 40.36 16.55 -7.19
C GLU A 346 40.22 15.61 -8.40
N VAL A 347 40.12 14.31 -8.15
CA VAL A 347 39.90 13.31 -9.19
C VAL A 347 38.52 12.70 -9.10
N LEU A 348 38.00 12.35 -10.29
CA LEU A 348 36.73 11.63 -10.42
C LEU A 348 36.88 10.20 -9.92
N GLU A 349 35.98 9.80 -9.05
CA GLU A 349 35.82 8.41 -8.64
C GLU A 349 34.38 7.97 -8.89
N ILE A 350 34.23 6.84 -9.59
CA ILE A 350 32.93 6.24 -9.90
C ILE A 350 32.65 5.16 -8.87
N VAL A 351 31.58 5.33 -8.11
CA VAL A 351 31.20 4.41 -7.05
C VAL A 351 29.80 3.85 -7.32
N ALA A 352 29.70 2.54 -7.43
CA ALA A 352 28.41 1.85 -7.52
C ALA A 352 27.70 1.93 -6.17
N VAL A 353 26.41 2.29 -6.18
CA VAL A 353 25.60 2.46 -4.98
C VAL A 353 24.35 1.58 -5.04
N GLU A 354 23.92 1.15 -3.88
CA GLU A 354 22.64 0.47 -3.74
C GLU A 354 21.53 1.51 -3.57
N VAL A 355 20.63 1.56 -4.56
CA VAL A 355 19.47 2.43 -4.52
C VAL A 355 18.37 1.76 -3.68
N ILE A 356 18.07 2.35 -2.53
CA ILE A 356 16.99 1.88 -1.65
C ILE A 356 15.63 2.29 -2.23
N ARG A 357 15.51 3.58 -2.59
CA ARG A 357 14.25 4.13 -3.12
C ARG A 357 14.53 5.32 -4.05
N SER A 358 13.77 5.40 -5.13
CA SER A 358 13.74 6.56 -6.00
C SER A 358 12.45 7.33 -5.77
N GLU A 359 12.56 8.58 -5.36
CA GLU A 359 11.45 9.53 -5.27
C GLU A 359 11.46 10.47 -6.50
N ARG A 360 10.52 11.41 -6.58
CA ARG A 360 10.37 12.25 -7.76
C ARG A 360 11.64 13.05 -8.07
N ASP A 361 12.21 13.71 -7.08
CA ASP A 361 13.34 14.64 -7.23
C ASP A 361 14.61 14.14 -6.54
N GLU A 362 14.50 13.17 -5.64
CA GLU A 362 15.58 12.64 -4.82
C GLU A 362 15.70 11.12 -4.97
N VAL A 363 16.90 10.61 -4.72
CA VAL A 363 17.19 9.19 -4.63
C VAL A 363 17.83 8.88 -3.28
N ILE A 364 17.33 7.85 -2.63
CA ILE A 364 17.82 7.38 -1.34
C ILE A 364 18.73 6.20 -1.59
N ILE A 365 19.97 6.31 -1.15
CA ILE A 365 21.01 5.31 -1.34
C ILE A 365 21.53 4.80 0.00
N ALA A 366 21.95 3.52 0.03
CA ALA A 366 22.53 2.93 1.21
C ALA A 366 23.89 3.56 1.53
N ALA A 367 24.23 3.62 2.82
CA ALA A 367 25.54 4.08 3.25
C ALA A 367 26.68 3.11 2.85
N LYS A 368 26.34 1.89 2.47
CA LYS A 368 27.28 0.86 2.01
C LYS A 368 27.21 0.79 0.48
N GLY A 369 28.31 1.11 -0.20
CA GLY A 369 28.43 0.93 -1.65
C GLY A 369 28.52 -0.57 -2.03
N VAL A 370 28.23 -0.88 -3.29
CA VAL A 370 28.20 -2.27 -3.81
C VAL A 370 29.59 -2.93 -3.82
N ALA A 371 30.69 -2.17 -3.80
CA ALA A 371 32.07 -2.65 -3.90
C ALA A 371 32.93 -2.24 -2.71
N ASP A 372 32.58 -2.66 -1.49
CA ASP A 372 33.31 -2.41 -0.23
C ASP A 372 33.71 -0.95 0.07
N LYS A 373 33.44 0.00 -0.83
CA LYS A 373 33.64 1.41 -0.56
C LYS A 373 32.47 1.99 0.20
N LYS A 374 32.75 2.45 1.40
CA LYS A 374 31.79 3.07 2.30
C LYS A 374 31.66 4.55 1.93
N LEU A 375 30.45 4.99 1.62
CA LEU A 375 30.14 6.42 1.55
C LEU A 375 30.13 7.01 2.97
N THR A 376 30.70 8.19 3.12
CA THR A 376 30.76 8.90 4.39
C THR A 376 30.11 10.28 4.30
N SER A 377 29.64 10.77 5.44
CA SER A 377 29.18 12.16 5.52
C SER A 377 30.34 13.09 5.23
N GLY A 378 30.13 14.04 4.32
CA GLY A 378 31.16 14.96 3.84
C GLY A 378 31.71 14.60 2.46
N ASP A 379 31.48 13.40 1.94
CA ASP A 379 31.87 13.05 0.57
C ASP A 379 31.17 14.01 -0.41
N ARG A 380 31.90 14.46 -1.43
CA ARG A 380 31.43 15.42 -2.43
C ARG A 380 30.94 14.70 -3.66
N ILE A 381 29.63 14.68 -3.88
CA ILE A 381 29.01 14.07 -5.07
C ILE A 381 28.87 15.10 -6.18
N ILE A 382 29.24 14.69 -7.39
CA ILE A 382 29.17 15.51 -8.59
C ILE A 382 27.76 15.42 -9.18
N ILE A 383 27.11 16.57 -9.35
CA ILE A 383 25.77 16.66 -9.95
C ILE A 383 25.83 17.06 -11.44
N SER A 384 26.85 17.82 -11.87
CA SER A 384 26.98 18.25 -13.26
C SER A 384 27.28 17.08 -14.20
N PRO A 385 26.81 17.13 -15.46
CA PRO A 385 27.11 16.11 -16.45
C PRO A 385 28.57 16.23 -16.94
N ILE A 386 29.23 15.10 -17.13
CA ILE A 386 30.56 15.00 -17.76
C ILE A 386 30.38 14.15 -19.02
N ALA A 387 30.82 14.68 -20.19
CA ALA A 387 30.58 14.02 -21.47
C ALA A 387 31.25 12.64 -21.59
N ILE A 388 32.46 12.49 -21.08
CA ILE A 388 33.23 11.25 -21.10
C ILE A 388 33.86 11.06 -19.71
N PRO A 389 33.15 10.45 -18.77
CA PRO A 389 33.68 10.24 -17.42
C PRO A 389 34.70 9.10 -17.41
N ALA A 390 35.84 9.32 -16.80
CA ALA A 390 36.86 8.29 -16.56
C ALA A 390 37.36 8.36 -15.12
N SER A 391 37.41 7.22 -14.45
CA SER A 391 37.94 7.15 -13.10
C SER A 391 39.41 7.62 -13.06
N GLY A 392 39.72 8.50 -12.11
CA GLY A 392 41.05 9.13 -12.02
C GLY A 392 41.20 10.43 -12.83
N MET A 393 40.16 10.88 -13.55
CA MET A 393 40.16 12.14 -14.28
C MET A 393 40.25 13.32 -13.31
N LYS A 394 41.14 14.29 -13.59
CA LYS A 394 41.21 15.53 -12.83
C LYS A 394 40.00 16.43 -13.14
N LEU A 395 39.46 17.03 -12.12
CA LEU A 395 38.30 17.92 -12.19
C LEU A 395 38.62 19.23 -11.49
N GLU A 396 37.91 20.28 -11.84
CA GLU A 396 37.99 21.58 -11.19
C GLU A 396 36.62 21.90 -10.57
N LEU A 397 36.62 22.42 -9.34
CA LEU A 397 35.37 22.85 -8.69
C LEU A 397 34.85 24.12 -9.35
N GLU A 398 33.60 24.11 -9.78
CA GLU A 398 32.89 25.32 -10.16
C GLU A 398 32.64 26.17 -8.90
N VAL A 399 33.38 27.28 -8.76
CA VAL A 399 33.15 28.23 -7.67
C VAL A 399 31.85 28.95 -7.97
N GLU A 400 30.81 28.68 -7.22
CA GLU A 400 29.54 29.41 -7.30
C GLU A 400 29.79 30.90 -7.01
N ASN A 401 29.65 31.75 -8.04
CA ASN A 401 29.75 33.20 -7.89
C ASN A 401 28.44 33.68 -7.25
N PRO A 402 28.44 34.22 -6.02
CA PRO A 402 27.20 34.51 -5.28
C PRO A 402 26.36 35.64 -5.89
N LEU A 403 26.70 36.18 -7.06
CA LEU A 403 26.05 37.35 -7.65
C LEU A 403 24.98 37.06 -8.72
N GLU A 404 24.72 35.79 -9.11
CA GLU A 404 23.73 35.49 -10.17
C GLU A 404 22.32 35.16 -9.69
N ASN A 405 22.11 35.02 -8.39
CA ASN A 405 20.80 34.60 -7.82
C ASN A 405 19.84 35.75 -7.44
N GLN A 406 20.10 37.00 -7.90
CA GLN A 406 19.21 38.14 -7.62
C GLN A 406 18.39 38.68 -8.82
N SER A 407 18.39 38.02 -9.97
CA SER A 407 17.66 38.52 -11.15
C SER A 407 16.45 37.71 -11.61
N GLY A 408 15.94 36.78 -10.80
CA GLY A 408 14.80 35.93 -11.14
C GLY A 408 13.50 36.18 -10.38
N GLY A 409 13.34 37.31 -9.72
CA GLY A 409 12.19 37.57 -8.86
C GLY A 409 11.50 38.92 -9.08
N ASN A 410 11.02 39.20 -10.29
CA ASN A 410 9.95 40.21 -10.48
C ASN A 410 9.45 40.16 -11.92
N LEU A 411 8.31 39.54 -12.15
CA LEU A 411 7.35 39.95 -13.20
C LEU A 411 6.05 39.16 -13.04
N LYS A 412 5.09 39.87 -12.40
CA LYS A 412 3.63 39.77 -12.49
C LYS A 412 2.93 38.45 -12.14
#